data_8bfd5db10cbab9bc7098009700101291
#
_entry.id   8bfd5db10cbab9bc7098009700101291
#
_cell.length_a   1.000
_cell.length_b   1.000
_cell.length_c   1.000
_cell.angle_alpha   90.00
_cell.angle_beta   90.00
_cell.angle_gamma   90.00
#
_symmetry.space_group_name_H-M   'P 1'
#
loop_
_entity.id
_entity.type
_entity.pdbx_description
1 polymer ?
#
loop_
_entity_poly.entity_id
_entity_poly.type
_entity_poly.pdbx_seq_one_letter_code
_entity_poly.pdbx_strand_id
1 'polypeptide(L)'
;TMTPADDTMIAAYLIEPGRPVYELEDLAAEYGVEALPEPDAEDATAALVRAAEVPRRLAAPIRARLRERGSERLYDEIELPLTAVLAAMEDAGVRIDAYRMGEITARLSDRVEELEALAYELAGEEFMLGSTQQVARILFEKLELTPGRKGKTGYSTDTRVLRSIRSAHPIVEVIEEWRELTKLVNTYLGPLPTLIGSDGRLHTHFNQTVA
;
A
#
# COMPACT_ATOMS: atom_id res chain seq x y z
N THR A 1 -25.24 12.52 -2.61
CA THR A 1 -23.84 12.44 -3.07
C THR A 1 -23.61 13.58 -4.04
N MET A 2 -22.63 14.41 -3.80
CA MET A 2 -22.28 15.53 -4.67
C MET A 2 -21.31 15.00 -5.74
N THR A 3 -21.63 15.23 -7.02
CA THR A 3 -20.71 14.88 -8.11
C THR A 3 -19.76 16.07 -8.30
N PRO A 4 -18.44 15.89 -8.17
CA PRO A 4 -17.50 16.99 -8.41
C PRO A 4 -17.52 17.40 -9.87
N ALA A 5 -17.35 18.70 -10.13
CA ALA A 5 -17.17 19.21 -11.50
C ALA A 5 -15.72 18.99 -11.98
N ASP A 6 -14.79 18.98 -11.06
CA ASP A 6 -13.37 18.71 -11.25
C ASP A 6 -12.76 18.09 -10.00
N ASP A 7 -11.71 17.28 -10.20
CA ASP A 7 -10.81 16.78 -9.18
C ASP A 7 -9.37 17.07 -9.60
N THR A 8 -8.72 17.98 -8.91
CA THR A 8 -7.38 18.47 -9.27
C THR A 8 -6.30 17.43 -9.04
N MET A 9 -6.47 16.53 -8.06
CA MET A 9 -5.53 15.46 -7.76
C MET A 9 -5.56 14.38 -8.85
N ILE A 10 -6.75 13.90 -9.22
CA ILE A 10 -6.91 12.91 -10.31
C ILE A 10 -6.42 13.49 -11.64
N ALA A 11 -6.76 14.74 -11.92
CA ALA A 11 -6.32 15.41 -13.14
C ALA A 11 -4.78 15.53 -13.19
N ALA A 12 -4.13 15.91 -12.09
CA ALA A 12 -2.68 15.99 -12.00
C ALA A 12 -2.02 14.60 -12.12
N TYR A 13 -2.61 13.57 -11.53
CA TYR A 13 -2.17 12.19 -11.69
C TYR A 13 -2.16 11.73 -13.14
N LEU A 14 -3.22 12.01 -13.91
CA LEU A 14 -3.27 11.67 -15.33
C LEU A 14 -2.25 12.42 -16.18
N ILE A 15 -1.86 13.61 -15.75
CA ILE A 15 -0.79 14.39 -16.42
C ILE A 15 0.58 13.81 -16.11
N GLU A 16 0.84 13.41 -14.88
CA GLU A 16 2.13 12.90 -14.42
C GLU A 16 2.00 11.76 -13.39
N PRO A 17 1.71 10.52 -13.83
CA PRO A 17 1.39 9.40 -12.93
C PRO A 17 2.58 8.90 -12.09
N GLY A 18 3.80 9.29 -12.41
CA GLY A 18 5.01 8.92 -11.65
C GLY A 18 5.36 9.83 -10.47
N ARG A 19 4.55 10.82 -10.18
CA ARG A 19 4.78 11.78 -9.10
C ARG A 19 4.52 11.15 -7.74
N PRO A 20 5.39 11.35 -6.73
CA PRO A 20 5.22 10.70 -5.42
C PRO A 20 4.02 11.22 -4.63
N VAL A 21 3.67 12.50 -4.81
CA VAL A 21 2.56 13.18 -4.13
C VAL A 21 1.93 14.27 -5.01
N TYR A 22 0.66 14.59 -4.77
CA TYR A 22 -0.12 15.59 -5.51
C TYR A 22 -0.68 16.63 -4.53
N GLU A 23 0.22 17.22 -3.72
CA GLU A 23 -0.15 18.23 -2.75
C GLU A 23 -0.67 19.49 -3.44
N LEU A 24 -1.70 20.08 -2.84
CA LEU A 24 -2.42 21.20 -3.43
C LEU A 24 -1.54 22.44 -3.59
N GLU A 25 -0.65 22.68 -2.65
CA GLU A 25 0.33 23.77 -2.65
C GLU A 25 1.36 23.64 -3.78
N ASP A 26 1.85 22.43 -3.99
CA ASP A 26 2.81 22.14 -5.05
C ASP A 26 2.17 22.35 -6.43
N LEU A 27 0.94 21.87 -6.59
CA LEU A 27 0.17 22.08 -7.82
C LEU A 27 -0.12 23.57 -8.04
N ALA A 28 -0.50 24.31 -6.99
CA ALA A 28 -0.74 25.73 -7.10
C ALA A 28 0.50 26.49 -7.57
N ALA A 29 1.67 26.19 -7.00
CA ALA A 29 2.94 26.79 -7.41
C ALA A 29 3.31 26.45 -8.86
N GLU A 30 3.17 25.17 -9.25
CA GLU A 30 3.49 24.70 -10.60
C GLU A 30 2.64 25.37 -11.70
N TYR A 31 1.34 25.55 -11.41
CA TYR A 31 0.41 26.13 -12.35
C TYR A 31 0.28 27.65 -12.23
N GLY A 32 1.12 28.30 -11.43
CA GLY A 32 1.13 29.76 -11.26
C GLY A 32 -0.14 30.30 -10.61
N VAL A 33 -0.82 29.48 -9.82
CA VAL A 33 -1.96 29.91 -9.02
C VAL A 33 -1.42 30.66 -7.79
N GLU A 34 -1.86 31.91 -7.64
CA GLU A 34 -1.44 32.73 -6.50
C GLU A 34 -1.80 32.03 -5.17
N ALA A 35 -0.79 31.84 -4.34
CA ALA A 35 -0.97 31.24 -3.03
C ALA A 35 -1.89 32.13 -2.18
N LEU A 36 -2.93 31.53 -1.61
CA LEU A 36 -3.70 32.19 -0.58
C LEU A 36 -2.88 32.22 0.71
N PRO A 37 -3.00 33.29 1.53
CA PRO A 37 -2.33 33.35 2.83
C PRO A 37 -2.61 32.08 3.65
N GLU A 38 -1.59 31.61 4.35
CA GLU A 38 -1.81 30.53 5.31
C GLU A 38 -2.75 31.01 6.40
N PRO A 39 -3.83 30.26 6.70
CA PRO A 39 -4.72 30.65 7.77
C PRO A 39 -4.01 30.48 9.13
N ASP A 40 -4.33 31.34 10.07
CA ASP A 40 -3.94 31.10 11.46
C ASP A 40 -4.48 29.73 11.92
N ALA A 41 -3.71 29.02 12.75
CA ALA A 41 -4.04 27.66 13.19
C ALA A 41 -5.45 27.53 13.84
N GLU A 42 -6.00 28.64 14.34
CA GLU A 42 -7.32 28.70 14.96
C GLU A 42 -8.43 29.17 14.00
N ASP A 43 -8.09 29.63 12.79
CA ASP A 43 -9.08 30.10 11.81
C ASP A 43 -9.55 28.96 10.86
N ALA A 44 -10.45 28.14 11.38
CA ALA A 44 -11.05 27.05 10.62
C ALA A 44 -11.81 27.53 9.37
N THR A 45 -12.33 28.78 9.39
CA THR A 45 -13.08 29.34 8.23
C THR A 45 -12.12 29.68 7.12
N ALA A 46 -10.99 30.33 7.41
CA ALA A 46 -9.96 30.64 6.42
C ALA A 46 -9.37 29.37 5.83
N ALA A 47 -9.16 28.32 6.64
CA ALA A 47 -8.69 27.01 6.18
C ALA A 47 -9.69 26.38 5.18
N LEU A 48 -10.99 26.39 5.47
CA LEU A 48 -12.02 25.89 4.56
C LEU A 48 -12.11 26.70 3.26
N VAL A 49 -12.03 28.03 3.34
CA VAL A 49 -12.00 28.89 2.15
C VAL A 49 -10.80 28.57 1.27
N ARG A 50 -9.61 28.39 1.86
CA ARG A 50 -8.40 28.00 1.12
C ARG A 50 -8.57 26.63 0.45
N ALA A 51 -9.08 25.63 1.18
CA ALA A 51 -9.30 24.30 0.69
C ALA A 51 -10.30 24.23 -0.49
N ALA A 52 -11.23 25.18 -0.58
CA ALA A 52 -12.20 25.28 -1.68
C ALA A 52 -11.68 26.14 -2.85
N GLU A 53 -11.02 27.25 -2.56
CA GLU A 53 -10.65 28.25 -3.56
C GLU A 53 -9.41 27.82 -4.39
N VAL A 54 -8.43 27.14 -3.80
CA VAL A 54 -7.24 26.71 -4.53
C VAL A 54 -7.58 25.68 -5.61
N PRO A 55 -8.34 24.60 -5.36
CA PRO A 55 -8.80 23.69 -6.42
C PRO A 55 -9.62 24.39 -7.49
N ARG A 56 -10.50 25.33 -7.10
CA ARG A 56 -11.29 26.11 -8.06
C ARG A 56 -10.42 26.90 -9.03
N ARG A 57 -9.31 27.51 -8.54
CA ARG A 57 -8.36 28.24 -9.41
C ARG A 57 -7.51 27.31 -10.25
N LEU A 58 -7.19 26.12 -9.75
CA LEU A 58 -6.40 25.10 -10.45
C LEU A 58 -7.17 24.42 -11.58
N ALA A 59 -8.49 24.35 -11.51
CA ALA A 59 -9.30 23.58 -12.45
C ALA A 59 -9.04 23.96 -13.92
N ALA A 60 -9.02 25.25 -14.25
CA ALA A 60 -8.84 25.71 -15.63
C ALA A 60 -7.42 25.41 -16.20
N PRO A 61 -6.31 25.74 -15.52
CA PRO A 61 -4.97 25.44 -16.02
C PRO A 61 -4.69 23.93 -16.09
N ILE A 62 -5.16 23.14 -15.13
CA ILE A 62 -5.00 21.67 -15.16
C ILE A 62 -5.80 21.07 -16.34
N ARG A 63 -7.03 21.51 -16.60
CA ARG A 63 -7.81 21.06 -17.76
C ARG A 63 -7.11 21.43 -19.09
N ALA A 64 -6.48 22.59 -19.18
CA ALA A 64 -5.70 22.94 -20.37
C ALA A 64 -4.56 21.93 -20.57
N ARG A 65 -3.88 21.54 -19.51
CA ARG A 65 -2.79 20.57 -19.58
C ARG A 65 -3.26 19.15 -19.90
N LEU A 66 -4.42 18.73 -19.41
CA LEU A 66 -5.05 17.45 -19.79
C LEU A 66 -5.33 17.39 -21.30
N ARG A 67 -5.82 18.47 -21.90
CA ARG A 67 -6.02 18.57 -23.37
C ARG A 67 -4.71 18.43 -24.13
N GLU A 68 -3.67 19.14 -23.71
CA GLU A 68 -2.35 19.07 -24.35
C GLU A 68 -1.78 17.63 -24.28
N ARG A 69 -2.06 16.88 -23.21
CA ARG A 69 -1.66 15.49 -23.04
C ARG A 69 -2.59 14.48 -23.75
N GLY A 70 -3.73 14.92 -24.26
CA GLY A 70 -4.74 14.06 -24.87
C GLY A 70 -5.51 13.20 -23.88
N SER A 71 -5.47 13.53 -22.57
CA SER A 71 -6.08 12.76 -21.48
C SER A 71 -7.43 13.29 -21.05
N GLU A 72 -7.94 14.39 -21.65
CA GLU A 72 -9.22 15.02 -21.24
C GLU A 72 -10.39 14.05 -21.34
N ARG A 73 -10.47 13.27 -22.42
CA ARG A 73 -11.56 12.28 -22.58
C ARG A 73 -11.52 11.17 -21.52
N LEU A 74 -10.32 10.67 -21.19
CA LEU A 74 -10.15 9.67 -20.11
C LEU A 74 -10.62 10.25 -18.77
N TYR A 75 -10.24 11.50 -18.49
CA TYR A 75 -10.64 12.21 -17.29
C TYR A 75 -12.16 12.39 -17.20
N ASP A 76 -12.80 12.95 -18.24
CA ASP A 76 -14.22 13.31 -18.22
C ASP A 76 -15.16 12.11 -18.32
N GLU A 77 -14.79 11.07 -19.10
CA GLU A 77 -15.68 9.94 -19.35
C GLU A 77 -15.48 8.77 -18.37
N ILE A 78 -14.31 8.68 -17.72
CA ILE A 78 -13.97 7.54 -16.86
C ILE A 78 -13.59 7.99 -15.45
N GLU A 79 -12.49 8.71 -15.29
CA GLU A 79 -11.89 8.94 -13.97
C GLU A 79 -12.76 9.82 -13.06
N LEU A 80 -13.27 10.91 -13.58
CA LEU A 80 -14.12 11.81 -12.81
C LEU A 80 -15.50 11.18 -12.44
N PRO A 81 -16.22 10.51 -13.34
CA PRO A 81 -17.43 9.77 -12.99
C PRO A 81 -17.19 8.61 -12.02
N LEU A 82 -16.00 7.97 -12.09
CA LEU A 82 -15.63 6.86 -11.21
C LEU A 82 -15.60 7.28 -9.74
N THR A 83 -15.28 8.55 -9.41
CA THR A 83 -15.30 9.06 -8.03
C THR A 83 -16.64 8.80 -7.32
N ALA A 84 -17.76 9.03 -8.01
CA ALA A 84 -19.07 8.80 -7.44
C ALA A 84 -19.36 7.30 -7.21
N VAL A 85 -18.86 6.44 -8.10
CA VAL A 85 -19.00 4.98 -7.97
C VAL A 85 -18.18 4.49 -6.79
N LEU A 86 -16.92 4.93 -6.67
CA LEU A 86 -16.05 4.54 -5.56
C LEU A 86 -16.58 5.05 -4.22
N ALA A 87 -17.05 6.28 -4.14
CA ALA A 87 -17.70 6.81 -2.95
C ALA A 87 -18.92 5.95 -2.53
N ALA A 88 -19.75 5.55 -3.49
CA ALA A 88 -20.88 4.65 -3.19
C ALA A 88 -20.43 3.25 -2.74
N MET A 89 -19.31 2.74 -3.26
CA MET A 89 -18.72 1.47 -2.82
C MET A 89 -18.13 1.59 -1.40
N GLU A 90 -17.48 2.70 -1.08
CA GLU A 90 -16.96 3.01 0.26
C GLU A 90 -18.10 3.10 1.28
N ASP A 91 -19.17 3.83 0.94
CA ASP A 91 -20.37 3.94 1.79
C ASP A 91 -21.06 2.58 1.98
N ALA A 92 -21.16 1.77 0.92
CA ALA A 92 -21.77 0.46 0.99
C ALA A 92 -20.95 -0.53 1.83
N GLY A 93 -19.63 -0.42 1.80
CA GLY A 93 -18.72 -1.35 2.48
C GLY A 93 -18.81 -2.79 1.97
N VAL A 94 -17.89 -3.63 2.42
CA VAL A 94 -17.78 -5.05 2.06
C VAL A 94 -18.07 -5.92 3.26
N ARG A 95 -19.02 -6.85 3.14
CA ARG A 95 -19.33 -7.81 4.19
C ARG A 95 -18.27 -8.90 4.26
N ILE A 96 -17.78 -9.17 5.46
CA ILE A 96 -16.82 -10.23 5.73
C ILE A 96 -17.49 -11.33 6.53
N ASP A 97 -17.26 -12.58 6.13
CA ASP A 97 -17.57 -13.75 6.92
C ASP A 97 -16.47 -13.93 7.97
N ALA A 98 -16.69 -13.36 9.16
CA ALA A 98 -15.73 -13.40 10.27
C ALA A 98 -15.48 -14.84 10.77
N TYR A 99 -16.48 -15.72 10.69
CA TYR A 99 -16.32 -17.11 11.08
C TYR A 99 -15.36 -17.82 10.11
N ARG A 100 -15.63 -17.73 8.82
CA ARG A 100 -14.77 -18.32 7.79
C ARG A 100 -13.35 -17.74 7.80
N MET A 101 -13.23 -16.46 8.06
CA MET A 101 -11.93 -15.81 8.22
C MET A 101 -11.17 -16.38 9.41
N GLY A 102 -11.85 -16.57 10.56
CA GLY A 102 -11.26 -17.20 11.74
C GLY A 102 -10.73 -18.60 11.48
N GLU A 103 -11.49 -19.44 10.77
CA GLU A 103 -11.05 -20.79 10.38
C GLU A 103 -9.79 -20.75 9.48
N ILE A 104 -9.75 -19.84 8.51
CA ILE A 104 -8.60 -19.66 7.62
C ILE A 104 -7.38 -19.20 8.44
N THR A 105 -7.56 -18.21 9.30
CA THR A 105 -6.49 -17.67 10.14
C THR A 105 -5.90 -18.75 11.05
N ALA A 106 -6.73 -19.53 11.73
CA ALA A 106 -6.27 -20.62 12.58
C ALA A 106 -5.44 -21.63 11.81
N ARG A 107 -5.95 -22.12 10.66
CA ARG A 107 -5.22 -23.09 9.82
C ARG A 107 -3.88 -22.54 9.31
N LEU A 108 -3.81 -21.26 8.95
CA LEU A 108 -2.56 -20.66 8.48
C LEU A 108 -1.59 -20.43 9.65
N SER A 109 -2.09 -20.09 10.83
CA SER A 109 -1.26 -19.96 12.04
C SER A 109 -0.66 -21.31 12.45
N ASP A 110 -1.44 -22.39 12.44
CA ASP A 110 -0.95 -23.75 12.69
C ASP A 110 0.19 -24.10 11.69
N ARG A 111 0.00 -23.75 10.41
CA ARG A 111 1.02 -23.99 9.39
C ARG A 111 2.28 -23.14 9.60
N VAL A 112 2.16 -21.91 10.06
CA VAL A 112 3.30 -21.05 10.42
C VAL A 112 4.11 -21.67 11.55
N GLU A 113 3.45 -22.22 12.59
CA GLU A 113 4.10 -22.90 13.70
C GLU A 113 4.82 -24.19 13.23
N GLU A 114 4.21 -24.99 12.36
CA GLU A 114 4.85 -26.18 11.76
C GLU A 114 6.11 -25.79 10.97
N LEU A 115 6.05 -24.73 10.17
CA LEU A 115 7.19 -24.25 9.39
C LEU A 115 8.31 -23.70 10.28
N GLU A 116 7.97 -23.06 11.39
CA GLU A 116 8.92 -22.57 12.36
C GLU A 116 9.68 -23.75 13.02
N ALA A 117 8.93 -24.75 13.48
CA ALA A 117 9.53 -25.96 14.05
C ALA A 117 10.44 -26.69 13.04
N LEU A 118 9.99 -26.82 11.78
CA LEU A 118 10.76 -27.43 10.71
C LEU A 118 12.04 -26.63 10.38
N ALA A 119 11.95 -25.29 10.40
CA ALA A 119 13.12 -24.45 10.20
C ALA A 119 14.17 -24.63 11.32
N TYR A 120 13.74 -24.79 12.58
CA TYR A 120 14.63 -25.06 13.71
C TYR A 120 15.28 -26.43 13.59
N GLU A 121 14.53 -27.45 13.20
CA GLU A 121 15.07 -28.79 12.94
C GLU A 121 16.16 -28.76 11.85
N LEU A 122 15.86 -28.11 10.72
CA LEU A 122 16.79 -28.01 9.59
C LEU A 122 18.00 -27.13 9.89
N ALA A 123 17.86 -26.13 10.75
CA ALA A 123 18.99 -25.31 11.21
C ALA A 123 19.77 -25.95 12.33
N GLY A 124 19.19 -26.89 13.11
CA GLY A 124 19.77 -27.49 14.31
C GLY A 124 19.85 -26.53 15.50
N GLU A 125 19.09 -25.45 15.49
CA GLU A 125 18.91 -24.47 16.57
C GLU A 125 17.69 -23.59 16.36
N GLU A 126 17.15 -23.00 17.44
CA GLU A 126 16.12 -22.01 17.38
C GLU A 126 16.68 -20.63 16.97
N PHE A 127 15.96 -19.91 16.14
CA PHE A 127 16.31 -18.56 15.69
C PHE A 127 15.05 -17.78 15.25
N MET A 128 15.13 -16.46 15.19
CA MET A 128 14.01 -15.63 14.75
C MET A 128 13.91 -15.59 13.22
N LEU A 129 12.96 -16.32 12.62
CA LEU A 129 12.70 -16.33 11.17
C LEU A 129 12.34 -14.95 10.62
N GLY A 130 11.73 -14.08 11.46
CA GLY A 130 11.45 -12.68 11.11
C GLY A 130 12.68 -11.78 11.09
N SER A 131 13.81 -12.19 11.68
CA SER A 131 15.04 -11.43 11.70
C SER A 131 15.90 -11.72 10.48
N THR A 132 16.02 -10.76 9.57
CA THR A 132 16.88 -10.90 8.38
C THR A 132 18.33 -11.19 8.72
N GLN A 133 18.83 -10.68 9.85
CA GLN A 133 20.19 -10.89 10.30
C GLN A 133 20.40 -12.34 10.79
N GLN A 134 19.46 -12.88 11.59
CA GLN A 134 19.56 -14.25 12.08
C GLN A 134 19.39 -15.26 10.94
N VAL A 135 18.44 -15.01 10.03
CA VAL A 135 18.29 -15.84 8.82
C VAL A 135 19.56 -15.82 7.98
N ALA A 136 20.18 -14.65 7.77
CA ALA A 136 21.45 -14.57 7.04
C ALA A 136 22.56 -15.36 7.72
N ARG A 137 22.69 -15.29 9.06
CA ARG A 137 23.65 -16.08 9.84
C ARG A 137 23.42 -17.59 9.65
N ILE A 138 22.18 -18.05 9.76
CA ILE A 138 21.86 -19.47 9.57
C ILE A 138 22.22 -19.93 8.15
N LEU A 139 21.74 -19.22 7.13
CA LEU A 139 21.92 -19.64 5.74
C LEU A 139 23.38 -19.57 5.28
N PHE A 140 24.07 -18.47 5.59
CA PHE A 140 25.38 -18.18 4.97
C PHE A 140 26.61 -18.47 5.86
N GLU A 141 26.44 -18.47 7.20
CA GLU A 141 27.54 -18.74 8.11
C GLU A 141 27.46 -20.15 8.68
N LYS A 142 26.27 -20.65 9.06
CA LYS A 142 26.13 -21.98 9.64
C LYS A 142 25.97 -23.08 8.60
N LEU A 143 25.07 -22.88 7.63
CA LEU A 143 24.80 -23.83 6.55
C LEU A 143 25.71 -23.63 5.33
N GLU A 144 26.56 -22.61 5.35
CA GLU A 144 27.58 -22.31 4.32
C GLU A 144 27.00 -22.24 2.90
N LEU A 145 25.69 -21.85 2.76
CA LEU A 145 25.09 -21.69 1.44
C LEU A 145 25.79 -20.54 0.73
N THR A 146 26.01 -20.71 -0.58
CA THR A 146 26.68 -19.66 -1.38
C THR A 146 25.84 -18.40 -1.41
N PRO A 147 26.25 -17.31 -0.74
CA PRO A 147 25.45 -16.10 -0.70
C PRO A 147 25.51 -15.38 -2.03
N GLY A 148 24.44 -14.65 -2.33
CA GLY A 148 24.46 -13.63 -3.36
C GLY A 148 25.36 -12.44 -2.98
N ARG A 149 25.07 -11.26 -3.52
CA ARG A 149 25.86 -10.05 -3.26
C ARG A 149 25.80 -9.61 -1.80
N LYS A 150 26.96 -9.41 -1.16
CA LYS A 150 27.06 -8.85 0.20
C LYS A 150 26.80 -7.33 0.14
N GLY A 151 25.82 -6.85 0.89
CA GLY A 151 25.56 -5.43 1.07
C GLY A 151 26.40 -4.81 2.21
N LYS A 152 26.22 -3.50 2.47
CA LYS A 152 26.94 -2.79 3.56
C LYS A 152 26.59 -3.34 4.96
N THR A 153 25.38 -3.88 5.14
CA THR A 153 24.83 -4.35 6.42
C THR A 153 24.84 -5.88 6.57
N GLY A 154 25.48 -6.60 5.66
CA GLY A 154 25.52 -8.06 5.64
C GLY A 154 24.94 -8.67 4.37
N TYR A 155 24.68 -9.97 4.40
CA TYR A 155 24.04 -10.67 3.28
C TYR A 155 22.54 -10.39 3.24
N SER A 156 22.02 -10.06 2.06
CA SER A 156 20.58 -9.93 1.87
C SER A 156 19.90 -11.30 1.92
N THR A 157 18.73 -11.36 2.55
CA THR A 157 17.82 -12.50 2.54
C THR A 157 16.49 -12.13 1.86
N ASP A 158 16.52 -11.21 0.89
CA ASP A 158 15.33 -10.84 0.12
C ASP A 158 14.85 -12.02 -0.76
N THR A 159 13.64 -11.90 -1.25
CA THR A 159 12.99 -12.95 -2.06
C THR A 159 13.82 -13.35 -3.29
N ARG A 160 14.56 -12.41 -3.89
CA ARG A 160 15.39 -12.68 -5.06
C ARG A 160 16.60 -13.55 -4.68
N VAL A 161 17.25 -13.23 -3.57
CA VAL A 161 18.38 -14.00 -3.05
C VAL A 161 17.92 -15.39 -2.64
N LEU A 162 16.83 -15.52 -1.87
CA LEU A 162 16.30 -16.81 -1.45
C LEU A 162 15.95 -17.69 -2.66
N ARG A 163 15.27 -17.16 -3.66
CA ARG A 163 14.96 -17.88 -4.90
C ARG A 163 16.21 -18.40 -5.62
N SER A 164 17.31 -17.66 -5.60
CA SER A 164 18.54 -18.06 -6.27
C SER A 164 19.26 -19.26 -5.60
N ILE A 165 19.00 -19.50 -4.31
CA ILE A 165 19.59 -20.60 -3.52
C ILE A 165 18.54 -21.64 -3.11
N ARG A 166 17.33 -21.60 -3.65
CA ARG A 166 16.21 -22.44 -3.26
C ARG A 166 16.51 -23.93 -3.32
N SER A 167 17.26 -24.38 -4.33
CA SER A 167 17.64 -25.78 -4.50
C SER A 167 18.84 -26.22 -3.67
N ALA A 168 19.51 -25.30 -2.98
CA ALA A 168 20.72 -25.60 -2.24
C ALA A 168 20.44 -26.27 -0.87
N HIS A 169 19.32 -25.93 -0.22
CA HIS A 169 18.93 -26.52 1.06
C HIS A 169 17.42 -26.38 1.31
N PRO A 170 16.72 -27.40 1.88
CA PRO A 170 15.28 -27.37 2.11
C PRO A 170 14.81 -26.20 3.00
N ILE A 171 15.63 -25.74 3.93
CA ILE A 171 15.31 -24.61 4.82
C ILE A 171 14.93 -23.34 4.07
N VAL A 172 15.41 -23.16 2.83
CA VAL A 172 15.13 -21.95 2.04
C VAL A 172 13.67 -21.90 1.65
N GLU A 173 13.10 -23.01 1.18
CA GLU A 173 11.68 -23.11 0.86
C GLU A 173 10.80 -22.92 2.11
N VAL A 174 11.22 -23.48 3.23
CA VAL A 174 10.53 -23.32 4.53
C VAL A 174 10.48 -21.84 4.94
N ILE A 175 11.61 -21.13 4.83
CA ILE A 175 11.66 -19.69 5.15
C ILE A 175 10.82 -18.86 4.20
N GLU A 176 10.81 -19.17 2.89
CA GLU A 176 9.98 -18.47 1.91
C GLU A 176 8.48 -18.65 2.25
N GLU A 177 8.02 -19.89 2.45
CA GLU A 177 6.63 -20.19 2.81
C GLU A 177 6.25 -19.56 4.15
N TRP A 178 7.11 -19.66 5.18
CA TRP A 178 6.88 -19.04 6.47
C TRP A 178 6.69 -17.52 6.35
N ARG A 179 7.52 -16.83 5.58
CA ARG A 179 7.41 -15.38 5.36
C ARG A 179 6.11 -14.98 4.65
N GLU A 180 5.73 -15.74 3.63
CA GLU A 180 4.51 -15.51 2.88
C GLU A 180 3.27 -15.64 3.79
N LEU A 181 3.17 -16.75 4.52
CA LEU A 181 2.04 -17.02 5.42
C LEU A 181 2.00 -16.04 6.60
N THR A 182 3.15 -15.77 7.23
CA THR A 182 3.22 -14.81 8.34
C THR A 182 2.81 -13.40 7.90
N LYS A 183 3.23 -12.97 6.72
CA LYS A 183 2.79 -11.70 6.16
C LYS A 183 1.28 -11.68 5.92
N LEU A 184 0.72 -12.76 5.38
CA LEU A 184 -0.71 -12.87 5.12
C LEU A 184 -1.53 -12.82 6.43
N VAL A 185 -1.10 -13.57 7.44
CA VAL A 185 -1.75 -13.59 8.75
C VAL A 185 -1.64 -12.24 9.44
N ASN A 186 -0.43 -11.69 9.57
CA ASN A 186 -0.20 -10.48 10.39
C ASN A 186 -0.64 -9.18 9.69
N THR A 187 -0.55 -9.11 8.36
CA THR A 187 -0.87 -7.88 7.64
C THR A 187 -2.35 -7.79 7.26
N TYR A 188 -2.98 -8.92 6.97
CA TYR A 188 -4.33 -8.94 6.43
C TYR A 188 -5.32 -9.64 7.36
N LEU A 189 -5.15 -10.92 7.64
CA LEU A 189 -6.16 -11.72 8.32
C LEU A 189 -6.36 -11.31 9.79
N GLY A 190 -5.30 -10.99 10.50
CA GLY A 190 -5.38 -10.54 11.89
C GLY A 190 -6.04 -9.17 12.04
N PRO A 191 -5.61 -8.13 11.31
CA PRO A 191 -6.19 -6.79 11.42
C PRO A 191 -7.62 -6.66 10.87
N LEU A 192 -7.97 -7.35 9.78
CA LEU A 192 -9.27 -7.17 9.11
C LEU A 192 -10.49 -7.29 10.03
N PRO A 193 -10.57 -8.28 10.95
CA PRO A 193 -11.71 -8.37 11.87
C PRO A 193 -11.87 -7.15 12.78
N THR A 194 -10.78 -6.47 13.12
CA THR A 194 -10.80 -5.28 14.00
C THR A 194 -11.31 -4.03 13.29
N LEU A 195 -11.34 -4.05 11.96
CA LEU A 195 -11.79 -2.95 11.10
C LEU A 195 -13.27 -3.07 10.71
N ILE A 196 -13.94 -4.15 11.12
CA ILE A 196 -15.37 -4.34 10.85
C ILE A 196 -16.17 -3.30 11.64
N GLY A 197 -16.94 -2.49 10.93
CA GLY A 197 -17.83 -1.49 11.52
C GLY A 197 -19.01 -2.09 12.29
N SER A 198 -19.79 -1.23 12.94
CA SER A 198 -20.98 -1.62 13.70
C SER A 198 -22.10 -2.24 12.83
N ASP A 199 -22.06 -2.00 11.51
CA ASP A 199 -22.95 -2.56 10.51
C ASP A 199 -22.50 -3.94 9.98
N GLY A 200 -21.37 -4.47 10.49
CA GLY A 200 -20.78 -5.74 10.09
C GLY A 200 -20.05 -5.70 8.75
N ARG A 201 -19.62 -4.51 8.30
CA ARG A 201 -18.93 -4.31 7.03
C ARG A 201 -17.58 -3.64 7.23
N LEU A 202 -16.69 -3.84 6.28
CA LEU A 202 -15.47 -3.08 6.11
C LEU A 202 -15.71 -1.92 5.15
N HIS A 203 -15.33 -0.72 5.58
CA HIS A 203 -15.32 0.49 4.78
C HIS A 203 -13.87 0.85 4.48
N THR A 204 -13.46 0.63 3.25
CA THR A 204 -12.12 0.94 2.76
C THR A 204 -12.12 2.23 1.95
N HIS A 205 -10.95 2.75 1.65
CA HIS A 205 -10.79 3.85 0.71
C HIS A 205 -10.17 3.33 -0.60
N PHE A 206 -10.79 3.73 -1.72
CA PHE A 206 -10.28 3.41 -3.06
C PHE A 206 -9.48 4.59 -3.60
N ASN A 207 -8.18 4.42 -3.71
CA ASN A 207 -7.29 5.48 -4.19
C ASN A 207 -7.09 5.37 -5.71
N GLN A 208 -7.53 6.40 -6.47
CA GLN A 208 -7.39 6.47 -7.92
C GLN A 208 -6.00 6.97 -8.37
N THR A 209 -5.15 7.45 -7.46
CA THR A 209 -3.86 8.07 -7.78
C THR A 209 -2.66 7.21 -7.38
N VAL A 210 -2.85 5.89 -7.30
CA VAL A 210 -1.78 4.92 -7.04
C VAL A 210 -1.45 4.19 -8.34
N ALA A 211 -0.15 4.22 -8.72
CA ALA A 211 0.40 3.48 -9.86
C ALA A 211 1.06 2.17 -9.41
#